data_93d4c9e272599d5d9ae9785f0b880afe
#
_entry.id   93d4c9e272599d5d9ae9785f0b880afe
#
_cell.length_a   1.000
_cell.length_b   1.000
_cell.length_c   1.000
_cell.angle_alpha   90.00
_cell.angle_beta   90.00
_cell.angle_gamma   90.00
#
_symmetry.space_group_name_H-M   'P 1'
#
loop_
_entity.id
_entity.type
_entity.pdbx_description
1 polymer ?
#
loop_
_entity_poly.entity_id
_entity_poly.type
_entity_poly.pdbx_seq_one_letter_code
_entity_poly.pdbx_strand_id
1 'polypeptide(L)'
;MKDFTLNLDYWELLNLHKALLEAKFHENPDNELVSGSPLIADVYIQVRDLLIQSGRQSGWEAFFQLKNRSDYKKRAMTRMANDSRWEKSSDDEKRKIAGDYLAPFLYDEGELTEVVTETEFLFREQAISQLPHA
;
A
#
# COMPACT_ATOMS: atom_id res chain seq x y z
N MET A 1 17.08 -17.48 13.97
CA MET A 1 17.34 -16.62 12.81
C MET A 1 18.01 -15.34 13.27
N LYS A 2 19.02 -14.89 12.57
CA LYS A 2 19.70 -13.65 12.91
C LYS A 2 19.03 -12.47 12.26
N ASP A 3 18.69 -11.48 13.06
CA ASP A 3 18.18 -10.22 12.54
C ASP A 3 19.35 -9.31 12.14
N PHE A 4 19.08 -8.45 11.18
CA PHE A 4 20.07 -7.51 10.71
C PHE A 4 19.64 -6.10 11.12
N THR A 5 20.63 -5.27 11.46
CA THR A 5 20.39 -3.89 11.84
C THR A 5 21.01 -2.96 10.80
N LEU A 6 20.25 -1.96 10.37
CA LEU A 6 20.72 -0.93 9.46
C LEU A 6 20.74 0.40 10.20
N ASN A 7 21.90 1.06 10.23
CA ASN A 7 22.05 2.34 10.89
C ASN A 7 21.91 3.46 9.87
N LEU A 8 20.87 4.28 10.02
CA LEU A 8 20.57 5.37 9.10
C LEU A 8 20.48 6.69 9.87
N ASP A 9 21.01 7.76 9.30
CA ASP A 9 20.70 9.10 9.77
C ASP A 9 19.33 9.54 9.20
N TYR A 10 18.86 10.72 9.62
CA TYR A 10 17.55 11.22 9.20
C TYR A 10 17.45 11.37 7.67
N TRP A 11 18.51 11.88 7.05
CA TRP A 11 18.50 12.14 5.61
C TRP A 11 18.49 10.84 4.80
N GLU A 12 19.21 9.83 5.26
CA GLU A 12 19.18 8.51 4.67
C GLU A 12 17.80 7.86 4.84
N LEU A 13 17.20 7.99 6.02
CA LEU A 13 15.85 7.51 6.28
C LEU A 13 14.83 8.19 5.38
N LEU A 14 14.95 9.51 5.21
CA LEU A 14 14.07 10.28 4.33
C LEU A 14 14.20 9.81 2.87
N ASN A 15 15.42 9.57 2.41
CA ASN A 15 15.64 9.07 1.05
C ASN A 15 15.10 7.67 0.85
N LEU A 16 15.23 6.81 1.87
CA LEU A 16 14.63 5.47 1.83
C LEU A 16 13.11 5.55 1.74
N HIS A 17 12.49 6.44 2.51
CA HIS A 17 11.06 6.70 2.42
C HIS A 17 10.65 7.10 0.99
N LYS A 18 11.37 8.04 0.39
CA LYS A 18 11.08 8.49 -0.98
C LYS A 18 11.20 7.36 -2.00
N ALA A 19 12.23 6.53 -1.85
CA ALA A 19 12.44 5.38 -2.74
C ALA A 19 11.30 4.35 -2.61
N LEU A 20 10.88 4.07 -1.39
CA LEU A 20 9.79 3.12 -1.14
C LEU A 20 8.45 3.68 -1.64
N LEU A 21 8.20 4.96 -1.44
CA LEU A 21 6.99 5.62 -1.93
C LEU A 21 6.90 5.51 -3.46
N GLU A 22 8.00 5.82 -4.14
CA GLU A 22 8.10 5.74 -5.60
C GLU A 22 7.89 4.30 -6.07
N ALA A 23 8.56 3.34 -5.43
CA ALA A 23 8.49 1.93 -5.83
C ALA A 23 7.08 1.36 -5.67
N LYS A 24 6.38 1.73 -4.59
CA LYS A 24 5.05 1.18 -4.29
C LYS A 24 3.92 1.91 -5.02
N PHE A 25 4.04 3.22 -5.19
CA PHE A 25 2.90 4.04 -5.62
C PHE A 25 3.13 4.82 -6.90
N HIS A 26 4.18 4.46 -7.64
CA HIS A 26 4.40 5.06 -8.95
C HIS A 26 3.18 4.82 -9.85
N GLU A 27 2.85 5.80 -10.69
CA GLU A 27 1.68 5.73 -11.55
C GLU A 27 1.72 4.53 -12.50
N ASN A 28 2.90 4.25 -13.06
CA ASN A 28 3.13 3.12 -13.95
C ASN A 28 4.26 2.24 -13.40
N PRO A 29 3.98 1.35 -12.45
CA PRO A 29 5.03 0.54 -11.83
C PRO A 29 5.55 -0.51 -12.80
N ASP A 30 6.87 -0.60 -12.92
CA ASP A 30 7.51 -1.65 -13.70
C ASP A 30 7.44 -3.01 -13.00
N ASN A 31 7.21 -3.01 -11.69
CA ASN A 31 7.21 -4.23 -10.89
C ASN A 31 6.06 -4.24 -9.89
N GLU A 32 4.98 -4.90 -10.25
CA GLU A 32 3.79 -5.05 -9.40
C GLU A 32 4.08 -5.84 -8.12
N LEU A 33 5.11 -6.69 -8.12
CA LEU A 33 5.47 -7.48 -6.95
C LEU A 33 5.88 -6.61 -5.77
N VAL A 34 6.46 -5.45 -6.04
CA VAL A 34 6.85 -4.51 -4.97
C VAL A 34 5.62 -3.89 -4.32
N SER A 35 4.63 -3.49 -5.12
CA SER A 35 3.42 -2.81 -4.62
C SER A 35 2.64 -3.67 -3.61
N GLY A 36 2.53 -4.96 -3.86
CA GLY A 36 1.77 -5.88 -3.02
C GLY A 36 2.60 -6.78 -2.12
N SER A 37 3.91 -6.55 -2.02
CA SER A 37 4.80 -7.39 -1.24
C SER A 37 4.59 -7.20 0.27
N PRO A 38 4.29 -8.28 1.03
CA PRO A 38 4.20 -8.19 2.49
C PRO A 38 5.53 -7.77 3.13
N LEU A 39 6.66 -8.17 2.56
CA LEU A 39 7.98 -7.85 3.09
C LEU A 39 8.29 -6.37 2.92
N ILE A 40 7.99 -5.82 1.75
CA ILE A 40 8.16 -4.37 1.49
C ILE A 40 7.19 -3.57 2.38
N ALA A 41 5.96 -4.05 2.55
CA ALA A 41 4.99 -3.43 3.46
C ALA A 41 5.55 -3.32 4.88
N ASP A 42 6.09 -4.42 5.41
CA ASP A 42 6.68 -4.45 6.75
C ASP A 42 7.84 -3.48 6.91
N VAL A 43 8.72 -3.43 5.91
CA VAL A 43 9.88 -2.50 5.93
C VAL A 43 9.39 -1.06 5.91
N TYR A 44 8.42 -0.75 5.06
CA TYR A 44 7.93 0.64 4.95
C TYR A 44 7.19 1.08 6.22
N ILE A 45 6.47 0.17 6.88
CA ILE A 45 5.84 0.47 8.18
C ILE A 45 6.90 0.85 9.20
N GLN A 46 8.02 0.15 9.24
CA GLN A 46 9.13 0.49 10.12
C GLN A 46 9.72 1.87 9.81
N VAL A 47 9.90 2.17 8.53
CA VAL A 47 10.38 3.48 8.08
C VAL A 47 9.41 4.58 8.51
N ARG A 48 8.11 4.37 8.32
CA ARG A 48 7.07 5.30 8.76
C ARG A 48 7.18 5.59 10.24
N ASP A 49 7.26 4.54 11.06
CA ASP A 49 7.30 4.69 12.51
C ASP A 49 8.54 5.45 12.96
N LEU A 50 9.68 5.19 12.32
CA LEU A 50 10.91 5.92 12.63
C LEU A 50 10.81 7.39 12.25
N LEU A 51 10.20 7.73 11.13
CA LEU A 51 9.99 9.13 10.72
C LEU A 51 9.09 9.87 11.71
N ILE A 52 8.00 9.24 12.12
CA ILE A 52 7.09 9.83 13.11
C ILE A 52 7.80 10.02 14.44
N GLN A 53 8.53 9.01 14.89
CA GLN A 53 9.25 9.04 16.18
C GLN A 53 10.41 10.05 16.18
N SER A 54 10.99 10.33 15.02
CA SER A 54 12.15 11.23 14.93
C SER A 54 11.84 12.63 15.42
N GLY A 55 10.59 13.08 15.26
CA GLY A 55 10.18 14.43 15.63
C GLY A 55 10.89 15.54 14.88
N ARG A 56 11.67 15.21 13.83
CA ARG A 56 12.48 16.19 13.08
C ARG A 56 11.62 17.15 12.27
N GLN A 57 10.46 16.68 11.82
CA GLN A 57 9.47 17.52 11.14
C GLN A 57 8.08 17.19 11.68
N SER A 58 7.30 18.22 11.91
CA SER A 58 5.87 18.03 12.21
C SER A 58 5.15 17.63 10.91
N GLY A 59 4.07 16.89 11.04
CA GLY A 59 3.24 16.54 9.89
C GLY A 59 3.45 15.17 9.32
N TRP A 60 4.45 14.39 9.77
CA TRP A 60 4.63 13.03 9.30
C TRP A 60 3.39 12.16 9.57
N GLU A 61 2.78 12.29 10.75
CA GLU A 61 1.59 11.52 11.09
C GLU A 61 0.43 11.86 10.14
N ALA A 62 0.22 13.15 9.86
CA ALA A 62 -0.81 13.58 8.91
C ALA A 62 -0.48 13.13 7.48
N PHE A 63 0.80 13.15 7.10
CA PHE A 63 1.22 12.67 5.79
C PHE A 63 0.82 11.22 5.57
N PHE A 64 0.98 10.38 6.60
CA PHE A 64 0.70 8.95 6.49
C PHE A 64 -0.75 8.57 6.68
N GLN A 65 -1.67 9.51 6.89
CA GLN A 65 -3.10 9.19 6.95
C GLN A 65 -3.64 8.90 5.55
N LEU A 66 -4.23 7.73 5.37
CA LEU A 66 -4.76 7.31 4.08
C LEU A 66 -5.78 8.31 3.53
N LYS A 67 -6.62 8.86 4.40
CA LYS A 67 -7.64 9.86 4.02
C LYS A 67 -7.04 11.11 3.36
N ASN A 68 -5.76 11.39 3.59
CA ASN A 68 -5.05 12.52 3.01
C ASN A 68 -4.31 12.15 1.72
N ARG A 69 -4.41 10.88 1.28
CA ARG A 69 -3.66 10.34 0.14
C ARG A 69 -4.58 9.64 -0.85
N SER A 70 -5.59 10.35 -1.31
CA SER A 70 -6.60 9.78 -2.22
C SER A 70 -5.99 9.24 -3.50
N ASP A 71 -4.94 9.88 -4.03
CA ASP A 71 -4.27 9.42 -5.26
C ASP A 71 -3.60 8.07 -5.07
N TYR A 72 -2.86 7.92 -3.97
CA TYR A 72 -2.20 6.66 -3.65
C TYR A 72 -3.21 5.56 -3.32
N LYS A 73 -4.29 5.92 -2.63
CA LYS A 73 -5.39 5.00 -2.35
C LYS A 73 -5.96 4.43 -3.66
N LYS A 74 -6.24 5.29 -4.63
CA LYS A 74 -6.78 4.86 -5.92
C LYS A 74 -5.81 3.97 -6.68
N ARG A 75 -4.52 4.32 -6.69
CA ARG A 75 -3.49 3.50 -7.34
C ARG A 75 -3.40 2.11 -6.71
N ALA A 76 -3.45 2.05 -5.38
CA ALA A 76 -3.43 0.79 -4.65
C ALA A 76 -4.64 -0.06 -5.02
N MET A 77 -5.84 0.52 -5.01
CA MET A 77 -7.08 -0.22 -5.35
C MET A 77 -7.05 -0.76 -6.77
N THR A 78 -6.58 0.02 -7.72
CA THR A 78 -6.47 -0.41 -9.13
C THR A 78 -5.54 -1.62 -9.24
N ARG A 79 -4.41 -1.59 -8.54
CA ARG A 79 -3.46 -2.71 -8.55
C ARG A 79 -4.01 -3.94 -7.84
N MET A 80 -4.71 -3.75 -6.71
CA MET A 80 -5.36 -4.85 -5.99
C MET A 80 -6.40 -5.56 -6.87
N ALA A 81 -7.19 -4.78 -7.59
CA ALA A 81 -8.20 -5.34 -8.50
C ALA A 81 -7.59 -6.16 -9.63
N ASN A 82 -6.33 -5.91 -9.97
CA ASN A 82 -5.58 -6.64 -10.99
C ASN A 82 -4.65 -7.71 -10.42
N ASP A 83 -4.60 -7.86 -9.10
CA ASP A 83 -3.77 -8.88 -8.47
C ASP A 83 -4.39 -10.25 -8.69
N SER A 84 -3.60 -11.19 -9.19
CA SER A 84 -4.06 -12.54 -9.52
C SER A 84 -4.60 -13.32 -8.32
N ARG A 85 -4.22 -12.94 -7.11
CA ARG A 85 -4.69 -13.59 -5.88
C ARG A 85 -6.07 -13.12 -5.46
N TRP A 86 -6.53 -11.96 -5.94
CA TRP A 86 -7.73 -11.29 -5.42
C TRP A 86 -8.97 -12.18 -5.54
N GLU A 87 -9.23 -12.69 -6.73
CA GLU A 87 -10.43 -13.51 -7.00
C GLU A 87 -10.51 -14.75 -6.12
N LYS A 88 -9.36 -15.36 -5.84
CA LYS A 88 -9.26 -16.63 -5.12
C LYS A 88 -9.22 -16.47 -3.61
N SER A 89 -9.13 -15.23 -3.12
CA SER A 89 -8.92 -14.94 -1.71
C SER A 89 -10.23 -14.87 -0.94
N SER A 90 -10.22 -15.36 0.29
CA SER A 90 -11.31 -15.14 1.25
C SER A 90 -11.38 -13.67 1.64
N ASP A 91 -12.44 -13.28 2.35
CA ASP A 91 -12.58 -11.91 2.84
C ASP A 91 -11.41 -11.51 3.75
N ASP A 92 -10.98 -12.40 4.64
CA ASP A 92 -9.82 -12.13 5.51
C ASP A 92 -8.53 -11.98 4.72
N GLU A 93 -8.34 -12.83 3.71
CA GLU A 93 -7.17 -12.74 2.83
C GLU A 93 -7.18 -11.46 2.01
N LYS A 94 -8.34 -11.02 1.53
CA LYS A 94 -8.49 -9.75 0.82
C LYS A 94 -8.13 -8.56 1.69
N ARG A 95 -8.51 -8.59 2.97
CA ARG A 95 -8.13 -7.56 3.93
C ARG A 95 -6.61 -7.54 4.15
N LYS A 96 -5.98 -8.70 4.20
CA LYS A 96 -4.51 -8.81 4.31
C LYS A 96 -3.83 -8.25 3.06
N ILE A 97 -4.31 -8.62 1.89
CA ILE A 97 -3.79 -8.10 0.61
C ILE A 97 -3.91 -6.58 0.58
N ALA A 98 -5.07 -6.05 0.96
CA ALA A 98 -5.30 -4.61 1.01
C ALA A 98 -4.31 -3.92 1.95
N GLY A 99 -4.08 -4.48 3.13
CA GLY A 99 -3.09 -3.94 4.07
C GLY A 99 -1.70 -3.87 3.49
N ASP A 100 -1.29 -4.88 2.74
CA ASP A 100 0.03 -4.91 2.10
C ASP A 100 0.16 -3.83 1.02
N TYR A 101 -0.90 -3.61 0.23
CA TYR A 101 -0.89 -2.56 -0.79
C TYR A 101 -0.97 -1.15 -0.19
N LEU A 102 -1.73 -0.99 0.90
CA LEU A 102 -1.93 0.32 1.53
C LEU A 102 -0.79 0.74 2.44
N ALA A 103 0.06 -0.19 2.88
CA ALA A 103 1.20 0.16 3.71
C ALA A 103 2.08 1.20 3.00
N PRO A 104 2.56 2.23 3.65
CA PRO A 104 2.64 2.42 5.11
C PRO A 104 1.51 3.26 5.69
N PHE A 105 0.45 3.51 4.95
CA PHE A 105 -0.57 4.47 5.37
C PHE A 105 -1.38 3.95 6.57
N LEU A 106 -1.80 4.90 7.39
CA LEU A 106 -2.60 4.67 8.59
C LEU A 106 -4.08 4.79 8.22
N TYR A 107 -4.88 3.85 8.70
CA TYR A 107 -6.32 3.79 8.44
C TYR A 107 -7.01 3.05 9.57
N ASP A 108 -8.31 3.27 9.73
CA ASP A 108 -9.13 2.50 10.66
C ASP A 108 -9.81 1.31 9.96
N GLU A 109 -10.50 0.50 10.73
CA GLU A 109 -11.17 -0.70 10.19
C GLU A 109 -12.28 -0.34 9.21
N GLY A 110 -12.98 0.76 9.43
CA GLY A 110 -14.01 1.23 8.51
C GLY A 110 -13.43 1.62 7.16
N GLU A 111 -12.30 2.33 7.16
CA GLU A 111 -11.60 2.70 5.94
C GLU A 111 -11.11 1.47 5.18
N LEU A 112 -10.59 0.47 5.90
CA LEU A 112 -10.14 -0.78 5.28
C LEU A 112 -11.30 -1.53 4.62
N THR A 113 -12.43 -1.63 5.31
CA THR A 113 -13.64 -2.27 4.78
C THR A 113 -14.10 -1.56 3.50
N GLU A 114 -14.09 -0.24 3.50
CA GLU A 114 -14.46 0.55 2.34
C GLU A 114 -13.53 0.29 1.16
N VAL A 115 -12.22 0.25 1.40
CA VAL A 115 -11.22 -0.04 0.36
C VAL A 115 -11.45 -1.43 -0.25
N VAL A 116 -11.67 -2.45 0.58
CA VAL A 116 -11.91 -3.81 0.10
C VAL A 116 -13.20 -3.85 -0.75
N THR A 117 -14.25 -3.19 -0.29
CA THR A 117 -15.53 -3.13 -1.00
C THR A 117 -15.39 -2.45 -2.36
N GLU A 118 -14.72 -1.29 -2.40
CA GLU A 118 -14.48 -0.57 -3.64
C GLU A 118 -13.59 -1.35 -4.61
N THR A 119 -12.59 -2.05 -4.09
CA THR A 119 -11.69 -2.88 -4.90
C THR A 119 -12.47 -4.04 -5.53
N GLU A 120 -13.36 -4.67 -4.77
CA GLU A 120 -14.22 -5.73 -5.28
C GLU A 120 -15.11 -5.23 -6.41
N PHE A 121 -15.65 -4.03 -6.25
CA PHE A 121 -16.45 -3.40 -7.29
C PHE A 121 -15.64 -3.16 -8.57
N LEU A 122 -14.42 -2.63 -8.43
CA LEU A 122 -13.51 -2.40 -9.56
C LEU A 122 -13.17 -3.71 -10.27
N PHE A 123 -12.89 -4.76 -9.49
CA PHE A 123 -12.59 -6.08 -10.03
C PHE A 123 -13.77 -6.60 -10.89
N ARG A 124 -14.99 -6.49 -10.39
CA ARG A 124 -16.19 -6.94 -11.09
C ARG A 124 -16.47 -6.12 -12.36
N GLU A 125 -16.25 -4.81 -12.31
CA GLU A 125 -16.39 -3.95 -13.47
C GLU A 125 -15.41 -4.35 -14.57
N GLN A 126 -14.18 -4.63 -14.23
CA GLN A 126 -13.18 -5.07 -15.20
C GLN A 126 -13.55 -6.40 -15.83
N ALA A 127 -14.08 -7.34 -15.04
CA ALA A 127 -14.52 -8.63 -15.53
C ALA A 127 -15.66 -8.46 -16.56
N ILE A 128 -16.61 -7.57 -16.28
CA ILE A 128 -17.72 -7.28 -17.20
C ILE A 128 -17.22 -6.65 -18.50
N SER A 129 -16.29 -5.70 -18.39
CA SER A 129 -15.76 -5.00 -19.56
C SER A 129 -14.95 -5.91 -20.49
N GLN A 130 -14.48 -7.05 -19.98
CA GLN A 130 -13.72 -8.04 -20.75
C GLN A 130 -14.60 -9.11 -21.39
N LEU A 131 -15.91 -9.11 -21.12
CA LEU A 131 -16.83 -10.05 -21.76
C LEU A 131 -16.96 -9.75 -23.25
N PRO A 132 -17.02 -10.79 -24.10
CA PRO A 132 -17.20 -10.57 -25.52
C PRO A 132 -18.55 -9.92 -25.79
N HIS A 133 -18.56 -8.98 -26.72
CA HIS A 133 -19.80 -8.37 -27.19
C HIS A 133 -20.49 -9.33 -28.16
N ALA A 134 -21.73 -9.58 -27.87
CA ALA A 134 -22.53 -10.42 -28.75
C ALA A 134 -22.87 -9.68 -30.04
#